data_c32ecc5a6295d813cbb2d1d6e82993fa
#
_entry.id   c32ecc5a6295d813cbb2d1d6e82993fa
#
_cell.length_a   1.000
_cell.length_b   1.000
_cell.length_c   1.000
_cell.angle_alpha   90.00
_cell.angle_beta   90.00
_cell.angle_gamma   90.00
#
_symmetry.space_group_name_H-M   'P 1'
#
loop_
_entity.id
_entity.type
_entity.pdbx_description
1 polymer ?
#
loop_
_entity_poly.entity_id
_entity_poly.type
_entity_poly.pdbx_seq_one_letter_code
_entity_poly.pdbx_strand_id
1 'polypeptide(L)'
;MLRGPLANSVAFARKLSPPVVTLSRMAYDPWGEVPAGWSVDLAAMPVRGMCRWSRKAILLDIRLSGVEERCTLMHEIVHAERGPFPRWATAREEAAVNAEAARRLIPLDALGEALAWSLHPAVAAEELDVDPPMLEALLRDLTEAEVEALRRRLGHHLESP
;
A
#
# COMPACT_ATOMS: atom_id res chain seq x y z
N MET A 1 -32.28 8.44 58.98
CA MET A 1 -31.79 9.41 57.97
C MET A 1 -30.36 9.10 57.63
N LEU A 2 -30.08 8.38 56.60
CA LEU A 2 -28.73 8.32 56.01
C LEU A 2 -28.92 7.93 54.53
N ARG A 3 -28.59 8.86 53.65
CA ARG A 3 -28.58 8.67 52.20
C ARG A 3 -27.31 7.93 51.80
N GLY A 4 -27.46 6.77 51.20
CA GLY A 4 -26.36 6.07 50.51
C GLY A 4 -26.14 6.65 49.10
N PRO A 5 -24.90 6.68 48.61
CA PRO A 5 -24.61 7.25 47.29
C PRO A 5 -24.96 6.24 46.17
N LEU A 6 -25.49 6.80 45.09
CA LEU A 6 -25.76 6.14 43.83
C LEU A 6 -24.45 5.64 43.20
N ALA A 7 -24.32 4.34 43.04
CA ALA A 7 -23.23 3.74 42.29
C ALA A 7 -23.44 4.02 40.80
N ASN A 8 -22.60 4.91 40.22
CA ASN A 8 -22.47 5.05 38.81
C ASN A 8 -21.86 3.77 38.24
N SER A 9 -22.70 2.93 37.62
CA SER A 9 -22.26 1.83 36.78
C SER A 9 -21.75 2.40 35.45
N VAL A 10 -20.43 2.65 35.40
CA VAL A 10 -19.75 2.90 34.14
C VAL A 10 -19.61 1.54 33.47
N ALA A 11 -20.46 1.30 32.46
CA ALA A 11 -20.33 0.15 31.59
C ALA A 11 -18.98 0.28 30.86
N PHE A 12 -18.02 -0.55 31.28
CA PHE A 12 -16.76 -0.74 30.58
C PHE A 12 -17.08 -1.41 29.23
N ALA A 13 -17.15 -0.62 28.18
CA ALA A 13 -17.14 -1.12 26.83
C ALA A 13 -15.81 -1.89 26.66
N ARG A 14 -15.87 -3.20 26.72
CA ARG A 14 -14.76 -4.06 26.33
C ARG A 14 -14.46 -3.75 24.87
N LYS A 15 -13.39 -3.00 24.67
CA LYS A 15 -12.74 -2.87 23.37
C LYS A 15 -12.29 -4.28 23.01
N LEU A 16 -13.04 -4.96 22.17
CA LEU A 16 -12.63 -6.22 21.57
C LEU A 16 -11.37 -5.88 20.76
N SER A 17 -10.22 -6.23 21.30
CA SER A 17 -9.00 -6.27 20.50
C SER A 17 -9.25 -7.31 19.42
N PRO A 18 -9.07 -6.97 18.14
CA PRO A 18 -9.17 -7.95 17.09
C PRO A 18 -8.20 -9.10 17.39
N PRO A 19 -8.53 -10.34 17.02
CA PRO A 19 -7.56 -11.42 17.10
C PRO A 19 -6.35 -10.97 16.29
N VAL A 20 -5.19 -10.97 16.94
CA VAL A 20 -3.91 -10.79 16.27
C VAL A 20 -3.74 -12.02 15.38
N VAL A 21 -4.36 -12.00 14.21
CA VAL A 21 -4.00 -12.90 13.14
C VAL A 21 -2.66 -12.37 12.63
N THR A 22 -1.62 -12.78 13.34
CA THR A 22 -0.25 -12.67 12.85
C THR A 22 -0.11 -13.70 11.72
N LEU A 23 -0.81 -13.48 10.62
CA LEU A 23 -0.27 -13.82 9.34
C LEU A 23 0.88 -12.86 9.17
N SER A 24 2.08 -13.32 9.43
CA SER A 24 3.29 -12.71 8.93
C SER A 24 3.15 -12.78 7.40
N ARG A 25 2.33 -11.88 6.83
CA ARG A 25 2.38 -11.58 5.43
C ARG A 25 3.78 -11.05 5.25
N MET A 26 4.64 -11.88 4.67
CA MET A 26 5.91 -11.40 4.18
C MET A 26 5.56 -10.29 3.20
N ALA A 27 5.61 -9.05 3.70
CA ALA A 27 5.46 -7.89 2.87
C ALA A 27 6.40 -8.08 1.68
N TYR A 28 5.87 -7.94 0.48
CA TYR A 28 6.66 -8.13 -0.73
C TYR A 28 7.87 -7.20 -0.68
N ASP A 29 9.07 -7.77 -0.80
CA ASP A 29 10.33 -7.03 -0.68
C ASP A 29 10.84 -6.64 -2.07
N PRO A 30 10.74 -5.36 -2.48
CA PRO A 30 11.17 -4.90 -3.78
C PRO A 30 12.69 -4.89 -3.95
N TRP A 31 13.48 -4.97 -2.88
CA TRP A 31 14.95 -4.98 -2.99
C TRP A 31 15.48 -6.12 -3.85
N GLY A 32 14.79 -7.25 -3.87
CA GLY A 32 15.12 -8.38 -4.74
C GLY A 32 14.86 -8.15 -6.23
N GLU A 33 14.09 -7.11 -6.58
CA GLU A 33 13.74 -6.76 -7.97
C GLU A 33 14.59 -5.65 -8.57
N VAL A 34 15.52 -5.08 -7.82
CA VAL A 34 16.43 -4.06 -8.37
C VAL A 34 17.14 -4.63 -9.60
N PRO A 35 17.04 -3.98 -10.78
CA PRO A 35 17.59 -4.54 -12.01
C PRO A 35 19.09 -4.76 -11.92
N ALA A 36 19.57 -5.84 -12.53
CA ALA A 36 20.98 -6.20 -12.48
C ALA A 36 21.88 -5.05 -12.95
N GLY A 37 22.88 -4.73 -12.15
CA GLY A 37 23.83 -3.63 -12.42
C GLY A 37 23.30 -2.23 -12.07
N TRP A 38 22.15 -2.13 -11.40
CA TRP A 38 21.67 -0.88 -10.80
C TRP A 38 22.07 -0.79 -9.32
N SER A 39 22.34 0.43 -8.86
CA SER A 39 22.51 0.75 -7.44
C SER A 39 21.26 1.43 -6.89
N VAL A 40 21.06 1.32 -5.58
CA VAL A 40 20.08 2.10 -4.82
C VAL A 40 20.84 2.91 -3.77
N ASP A 41 20.71 4.23 -3.83
CA ASP A 41 21.42 5.14 -2.95
C ASP A 41 20.41 6.00 -2.16
N LEU A 42 20.71 6.29 -0.90
CA LEU A 42 19.92 7.19 -0.06
C LEU A 42 20.52 8.60 -0.06
N ALA A 43 19.69 9.61 -0.28
CA ALA A 43 20.11 11.01 -0.26
C ALA A 43 18.99 11.92 0.24
N ALA A 44 19.34 13.07 0.84
CA ALA A 44 18.35 14.10 1.13
C ALA A 44 17.90 14.76 -0.18
N MET A 45 16.64 14.61 -0.57
CA MET A 45 16.09 15.06 -1.84
C MET A 45 14.75 15.78 -1.67
N PRO A 46 14.36 16.68 -2.59
CA PRO A 46 13.05 17.32 -2.56
C PRO A 46 11.91 16.43 -3.09
N VAL A 47 12.26 15.27 -3.65
CA VAL A 47 11.33 14.24 -4.16
C VAL A 47 11.57 12.93 -3.45
N ARG A 48 10.58 12.02 -3.46
CA ARG A 48 10.67 10.73 -2.77
C ARG A 48 11.71 9.80 -3.41
N GLY A 49 11.72 9.73 -4.73
CA GLY A 49 12.63 8.89 -5.50
C GLY A 49 13.01 9.51 -6.84
N MET A 50 14.02 8.96 -7.46
CA MET A 50 14.49 9.37 -8.78
C MET A 50 15.29 8.27 -9.46
N CYS A 51 14.93 7.97 -10.70
CA CYS A 51 15.71 7.11 -11.59
C CYS A 51 16.76 7.88 -12.35
N ARG A 52 18.02 7.44 -12.31
CA ARG A 52 19.15 7.98 -13.10
C ARG A 52 19.63 6.93 -14.11
N TRP A 53 18.94 6.82 -15.24
CA TRP A 53 19.22 5.79 -16.26
C TRP A 53 20.67 5.80 -16.75
N SER A 54 21.26 6.98 -16.99
CA SER A 54 22.65 7.08 -17.47
C SER A 54 23.69 6.53 -16.49
N ARG A 55 23.35 6.44 -15.21
CA ARG A 55 24.20 5.90 -14.14
C ARG A 55 23.72 4.55 -13.61
N LYS A 56 22.58 4.06 -14.10
CA LYS A 56 21.90 2.87 -13.56
C LYS A 56 21.78 2.95 -12.04
N ALA A 57 21.23 4.06 -11.54
CA ALA A 57 21.07 4.32 -10.13
C ALA A 57 19.65 4.78 -9.81
N ILE A 58 19.09 4.23 -8.74
CA ILE A 58 17.87 4.70 -8.09
C ILE A 58 18.31 5.50 -6.85
N LEU A 59 17.77 6.69 -6.68
CA LEU A 59 17.96 7.47 -5.47
C LEU A 59 16.64 7.53 -4.69
N LEU A 60 16.70 7.33 -3.39
CA LEU A 60 15.56 7.45 -2.49
C LEU A 60 15.84 8.53 -1.44
N ASP A 61 14.78 9.26 -1.04
CA ASP A 61 14.92 10.24 0.04
C ASP A 61 15.14 9.52 1.38
N ILE A 62 16.21 9.87 2.07
CA ILE A 62 16.60 9.29 3.36
C ILE A 62 15.55 9.51 4.47
N ARG A 63 14.57 10.41 4.26
CA ARG A 63 13.51 10.72 5.25
C ARG A 63 12.27 9.86 5.11
N LEU A 64 12.19 8.98 4.11
CA LEU A 64 11.06 8.08 3.91
C LEU A 64 10.91 7.12 5.09
N SER A 65 9.67 6.86 5.50
CA SER A 65 9.36 5.72 6.38
C SER A 65 9.58 4.41 5.64
N GLY A 66 9.68 3.29 6.34
CA GLY A 66 9.90 1.99 5.70
C GLY A 66 8.82 1.63 4.67
N VAL A 67 7.55 1.97 4.92
CA VAL A 67 6.45 1.77 3.96
C VAL A 67 6.61 2.66 2.73
N GLU A 68 6.92 3.94 2.93
CA GLU A 68 7.15 4.88 1.82
C GLU A 68 8.38 4.52 1.00
N GLU A 69 9.46 4.08 1.64
CA GLU A 69 10.68 3.63 0.98
C GLU A 69 10.38 2.45 0.06
N ARG A 70 9.66 1.44 0.57
CA ARG A 70 9.27 0.26 -0.19
C ARG A 70 8.39 0.61 -1.40
N CYS A 71 7.36 1.43 -1.21
CA CYS A 71 6.48 1.88 -2.28
C CYS A 71 7.25 2.70 -3.32
N THR A 72 8.10 3.61 -2.88
CA THR A 72 8.93 4.43 -3.76
C THR A 72 9.95 3.60 -4.51
N LEU A 73 10.62 2.65 -3.84
CA LEU A 73 11.59 1.76 -4.49
C LEU A 73 10.93 0.96 -5.62
N MET A 74 9.75 0.37 -5.39
CA MET A 74 9.04 -0.35 -6.44
C MET A 74 8.68 0.56 -7.62
N HIS A 75 8.22 1.78 -7.36
CA HIS A 75 7.94 2.77 -8.39
C HIS A 75 9.20 3.07 -9.24
N GLU A 76 10.34 3.32 -8.61
CA GLU A 76 11.60 3.59 -9.31
C GLU A 76 12.16 2.36 -10.06
N ILE A 77 11.93 1.15 -9.55
CA ILE A 77 12.28 -0.09 -10.26
C ILE A 77 11.50 -0.19 -11.57
N VAL A 78 10.20 0.05 -11.54
CA VAL A 78 9.38 0.06 -12.75
C VAL A 78 9.88 1.11 -13.75
N HIS A 79 10.23 2.31 -13.30
CA HIS A 79 10.88 3.32 -14.15
C HIS A 79 12.20 2.82 -14.75
N ALA A 80 13.03 2.16 -13.94
CA ALA A 80 14.32 1.63 -14.40
C ALA A 80 14.15 0.59 -15.51
N GLU A 81 13.16 -0.29 -15.40
CA GLU A 81 12.84 -1.32 -16.39
C GLU A 81 12.23 -0.74 -17.66
N ARG A 82 11.33 0.23 -17.54
CA ARG A 82 10.66 0.87 -18.67
C ARG A 82 11.58 1.78 -19.47
N GLY A 83 12.58 2.34 -18.83
CA GLY A 83 13.55 3.24 -19.46
C GLY A 83 13.07 4.69 -19.55
N PRO A 84 13.93 5.58 -20.10
CA PRO A 84 13.63 6.99 -20.20
C PRO A 84 12.51 7.27 -21.20
N PHE A 85 11.68 8.26 -20.91
CA PHE A 85 10.54 8.67 -21.73
C PHE A 85 10.56 10.17 -22.02
N PRO A 86 9.92 10.63 -23.10
CA PRO A 86 9.88 12.03 -23.47
C PRO A 86 8.96 12.83 -22.52
N ARG A 87 9.30 14.09 -22.27
CA ARG A 87 8.56 14.96 -21.34
C ARG A 87 7.07 15.08 -21.61
N TRP A 88 6.65 15.03 -22.86
CA TRP A 88 5.22 15.10 -23.21
C TRP A 88 4.43 13.84 -22.77
N ALA A 89 5.10 12.74 -22.53
CA ALA A 89 4.49 11.49 -22.08
C ALA A 89 4.44 11.35 -20.55
N THR A 90 5.01 12.29 -19.77
CA THR A 90 5.21 12.19 -18.32
C THR A 90 3.95 11.75 -17.59
N ALA A 91 2.82 12.42 -17.76
CA ALA A 91 1.60 12.09 -17.02
C ALA A 91 1.08 10.66 -17.32
N ARG A 92 1.18 10.23 -18.57
CA ARG A 92 0.77 8.87 -18.98
C ARG A 92 1.74 7.83 -18.44
N GLU A 93 3.03 8.13 -18.47
CA GLU A 93 4.07 7.22 -17.98
C GLU A 93 3.99 7.04 -16.48
N GLU A 94 3.86 8.15 -15.73
CA GLU A 94 3.66 8.09 -14.28
C GLU A 94 2.42 7.28 -13.88
N ALA A 95 1.31 7.44 -14.61
CA ALA A 95 0.12 6.64 -14.36
C ALA A 95 0.36 5.14 -14.58
N ALA A 96 1.06 4.79 -15.68
CA ALA A 96 1.40 3.39 -15.99
C ALA A 96 2.38 2.80 -14.96
N VAL A 97 3.39 3.56 -14.54
CA VAL A 97 4.35 3.15 -13.52
C VAL A 97 3.67 2.94 -12.18
N ASN A 98 2.81 3.87 -11.76
CA ASN A 98 2.06 3.75 -10.51
C ASN A 98 1.16 2.50 -10.51
N ALA A 99 0.45 2.25 -11.61
CA ALA A 99 -0.42 1.08 -11.75
C ALA A 99 0.39 -0.23 -11.66
N GLU A 100 1.48 -0.32 -12.39
CA GLU A 100 2.36 -1.50 -12.40
C GLU A 100 3.01 -1.74 -11.02
N ALA A 101 3.55 -0.69 -10.39
CA ALA A 101 4.15 -0.79 -9.06
C ALA A 101 3.12 -1.26 -8.02
N ALA A 102 1.90 -0.71 -8.07
CA ALA A 102 0.82 -1.09 -7.18
C ALA A 102 0.40 -2.56 -7.36
N ARG A 103 0.32 -3.04 -8.59
CA ARG A 103 0.00 -4.45 -8.89
C ARG A 103 1.07 -5.42 -8.39
N ARG A 104 2.34 -5.02 -8.42
CA ARG A 104 3.44 -5.85 -7.88
C ARG A 104 3.42 -5.90 -6.35
N LEU A 105 3.12 -4.79 -5.69
CA LEU A 105 3.08 -4.72 -4.23
C LEU A 105 1.81 -5.29 -3.61
N ILE A 106 0.67 -5.22 -4.31
CA ILE A 106 -0.65 -5.54 -3.75
C ILE A 106 -1.32 -6.64 -4.58
N PRO A 107 -1.21 -7.91 -4.19
CA PRO A 107 -1.99 -8.98 -4.78
C PRO A 107 -3.51 -8.75 -4.61
N LEU A 108 -4.31 -9.13 -5.59
CA LEU A 108 -5.77 -8.88 -5.59
C LEU A 108 -6.50 -9.58 -4.44
N ASP A 109 -6.04 -10.77 -4.05
CA ASP A 109 -6.58 -11.49 -2.90
C ASP A 109 -6.30 -10.75 -1.59
N ALA A 110 -5.09 -10.18 -1.45
CA ALA A 110 -4.71 -9.35 -0.33
C ALA A 110 -5.56 -8.09 -0.23
N LEU A 111 -5.80 -7.42 -1.37
CA LEU A 111 -6.72 -6.29 -1.43
C LEU A 111 -8.12 -6.68 -0.96
N GLY A 112 -8.63 -7.84 -1.42
CA GLY A 112 -9.95 -8.34 -1.01
C GLY A 112 -10.06 -8.59 0.50
N GLU A 113 -9.02 -9.12 1.14
CA GLU A 113 -9.00 -9.32 2.60
C GLU A 113 -8.92 -7.99 3.37
N ALA A 114 -8.06 -7.06 2.92
CA ALA A 114 -7.96 -5.76 3.54
C ALA A 114 -9.27 -4.96 3.46
N LEU A 115 -9.95 -5.01 2.31
CA LEU A 115 -11.25 -4.36 2.12
C LEU A 115 -12.38 -5.05 2.90
N ALA A 116 -12.32 -6.37 3.08
CA ALA A 116 -13.27 -7.10 3.95
C ALA A 116 -13.09 -6.71 5.42
N TRP A 117 -11.86 -6.40 5.84
CA TRP A 117 -11.57 -5.90 7.17
C TRP A 117 -12.05 -4.46 7.36
N SER A 118 -11.73 -3.56 6.42
CA SER A 118 -12.14 -2.17 6.46
C SER A 118 -12.23 -1.55 5.07
N LEU A 119 -13.35 -0.89 4.78
CA LEU A 119 -13.50 -0.09 3.57
C LEU A 119 -12.84 1.30 3.67
N HIS A 120 -12.27 1.64 4.84
CA HIS A 120 -11.58 2.92 5.00
C HIS A 120 -10.19 2.85 4.34
N PRO A 121 -9.89 3.69 3.32
CA PRO A 121 -8.67 3.54 2.51
C PRO A 121 -7.37 3.57 3.32
N ALA A 122 -7.27 4.43 4.34
CA ALA A 122 -6.07 4.50 5.16
C ALA A 122 -5.84 3.22 5.97
N VAL A 123 -6.91 2.60 6.50
CA VAL A 123 -6.82 1.32 7.24
C VAL A 123 -6.46 0.18 6.29
N ALA A 124 -7.08 0.15 5.10
CA ALA A 124 -6.75 -0.87 4.11
C ALA A 124 -5.29 -0.74 3.62
N ALA A 125 -4.77 0.47 3.44
CA ALA A 125 -3.38 0.69 3.08
C ALA A 125 -2.42 0.22 4.19
N GLU A 126 -2.75 0.48 5.46
CA GLU A 126 -1.99 -0.01 6.61
C GLU A 126 -1.96 -1.55 6.67
N GLU A 127 -3.11 -2.22 6.48
CA GLU A 127 -3.20 -3.68 6.43
C GLU A 127 -2.39 -4.29 5.27
N LEU A 128 -2.30 -3.58 4.15
CA LEU A 128 -1.53 -3.98 2.98
C LEU A 128 -0.05 -3.61 3.08
N ASP A 129 0.33 -2.88 4.12
CA ASP A 129 1.67 -2.33 4.32
C ASP A 129 2.16 -1.53 3.10
N VAL A 130 1.28 -0.68 2.57
CA VAL A 130 1.56 0.28 1.49
C VAL A 130 1.12 1.68 1.89
N ASP A 131 1.64 2.70 1.20
CA ASP A 131 1.17 4.05 1.40
C ASP A 131 -0.18 4.29 0.66
N PRO A 132 -1.01 5.24 1.12
CA PRO A 132 -2.30 5.51 0.50
C PRO A 132 -2.24 5.80 -1.01
N PRO A 133 -1.27 6.56 -1.55
CA PRO A 133 -1.14 6.77 -2.98
C PRO A 133 -0.96 5.48 -3.79
N MET A 134 -0.25 4.49 -3.24
CA MET A 134 -0.04 3.19 -3.89
C MET A 134 -1.34 2.38 -3.96
N LEU A 135 -2.11 2.36 -2.86
CA LEU A 135 -3.45 1.74 -2.86
C LEU A 135 -4.39 2.43 -3.85
N GLU A 136 -4.42 3.77 -3.86
CA GLU A 136 -5.23 4.52 -4.80
C GLU A 136 -4.87 4.24 -6.26
N ALA A 137 -3.59 4.07 -6.58
CA ALA A 137 -3.14 3.71 -7.92
C ALA A 137 -3.71 2.36 -8.35
N LEU A 138 -3.68 1.35 -7.47
CA LEU A 138 -4.30 0.05 -7.76
C LEU A 138 -5.80 0.16 -7.96
N LEU A 139 -6.50 0.87 -7.06
CA LEU A 139 -7.97 0.99 -7.14
C LEU A 139 -8.44 1.67 -8.44
N ARG A 140 -7.64 2.61 -8.98
CA ARG A 140 -7.94 3.26 -10.27
C ARG A 140 -7.67 2.35 -11.47
N ASP A 141 -6.78 1.38 -11.33
CA ASP A 141 -6.35 0.48 -12.40
C ASP A 141 -7.10 -0.86 -12.41
N LEU A 142 -8.00 -1.10 -11.46
CA LEU A 142 -8.80 -2.31 -11.43
C LEU A 142 -9.69 -2.43 -12.66
N THR A 143 -9.67 -3.61 -13.27
CA THR A 143 -10.61 -3.97 -14.34
C THR A 143 -12.00 -4.22 -13.79
N GLU A 144 -13.02 -4.12 -14.66
CA GLU A 144 -14.42 -4.43 -14.28
C GLU A 144 -14.56 -5.84 -13.69
N ALA A 145 -13.83 -6.82 -14.24
CA ALA A 145 -13.84 -8.19 -13.75
C ALA A 145 -13.25 -8.33 -12.34
N GLU A 146 -12.17 -7.59 -12.04
CA GLU A 146 -11.57 -7.56 -10.71
C GLU A 146 -12.48 -6.87 -9.69
N VAL A 147 -13.09 -5.76 -10.08
CA VAL A 147 -14.08 -5.07 -9.23
C VAL A 147 -15.24 -5.99 -8.89
N GLU A 148 -15.77 -6.73 -9.88
CA GLU A 148 -16.86 -7.67 -9.66
C GLU A 148 -16.43 -8.86 -8.78
N ALA A 149 -15.21 -9.35 -8.95
CA ALA A 149 -14.65 -10.40 -8.09
C ALA A 149 -14.53 -9.93 -6.62
N LEU A 150 -14.05 -8.70 -6.41
CA LEU A 150 -13.96 -8.08 -5.09
C LEU A 150 -15.35 -7.87 -4.47
N ARG A 151 -16.34 -7.39 -5.22
CA ARG A 151 -17.73 -7.23 -4.76
C ARG A 151 -18.35 -8.53 -4.29
N ARG A 152 -18.19 -9.60 -5.05
CA ARG A 152 -18.68 -10.93 -4.66
C ARG A 152 -18.05 -11.40 -3.36
N ARG A 153 -16.73 -11.22 -3.21
CA ARG A 153 -16.02 -11.59 -1.98
C ARG A 153 -16.51 -10.80 -0.78
N LEU A 154 -16.70 -9.49 -0.93
CA LEU A 154 -17.22 -8.61 0.13
C LEU A 154 -18.67 -8.93 0.49
N GLY A 155 -19.52 -9.25 -0.50
CA GLY A 155 -20.91 -9.69 -0.28
C GLY A 155 -20.98 -10.94 0.59
N HIS A 156 -20.16 -11.94 0.36
CA HIS A 156 -20.09 -13.14 1.20
C HIS A 156 -19.64 -12.86 2.64
N HIS A 157 -18.79 -11.85 2.86
CA HIS A 157 -18.38 -11.46 4.23
C HIS A 157 -19.49 -10.73 5.00
N LEU A 158 -20.38 -10.02 4.31
CA LEU A 158 -21.50 -9.32 4.94
C LEU A 158 -22.69 -10.22 5.23
N GLU A 159 -22.78 -11.40 4.59
CA GLU A 159 -23.87 -12.37 4.76
C GLU A 159 -23.52 -13.53 5.72
N SER A 160 -22.26 -13.61 6.17
CA SER A 160 -21.85 -14.63 7.16
C SER A 160 -22.07 -14.09 8.58
N PRO A 161 -22.89 -14.75 9.41
CA PRO A 161 -23.22 -14.32 10.78
C PRO A 161 -22.05 -14.44 11.75
#